data_243b97cba116ca47d8afb74c607d47da
#
_entry.id   243b97cba116ca47d8afb74c607d47da
#
_cell.length_a   1.000
_cell.length_b   1.000
_cell.length_c   1.000
_cell.angle_alpha   90.00
_cell.angle_beta   90.00
_cell.angle_gamma   90.00
#
_symmetry.space_group_name_H-M   'P 1'
#
loop_
_entity.id
_entity.type
_entity.pdbx_description
1 polymer ?
#
loop_
_entity_poly.entity_id
_entity_poly.type
_entity_poly.pdbx_seq_one_letter_code
_entity_poly.pdbx_strand_id
1 'polypeptide(L)'
;MAETLRRTTLGGLVPGGDVNIEPAMRLGDRMGGHWVQGHVDGVASVRSAVPEGDGSRIWFDAAPDVLRYVVEKGSVAVQGTSLTVADLDDAGFAVALIPHTLEATTLGALQPDGRVNIEVDVLAKYVEKLLAR
;
A
#
# COMPACT_ATOMS: atom_id res chain seq x y z
N MET A 1 13.88 -10.36 10.26
CA MET A 1 14.38 -11.51 9.48
C MET A 1 15.03 -11.01 8.20
N ALA A 2 16.03 -11.71 7.66
CA ALA A 2 16.73 -11.28 6.42
C ALA A 2 15.77 -11.10 5.23
N GLU A 3 14.79 -12.00 5.09
CA GLU A 3 13.77 -11.92 4.04
C GLU A 3 12.94 -10.62 4.13
N THR A 4 12.53 -10.23 5.31
CA THR A 4 11.80 -8.98 5.54
C THR A 4 12.62 -7.76 5.11
N LEU A 5 13.89 -7.71 5.51
CA LEU A 5 14.78 -6.59 5.15
C LEU A 5 15.04 -6.52 3.64
N ARG A 6 15.05 -7.68 2.97
CA ARG A 6 15.25 -7.77 1.52
C ARG A 6 14.02 -7.35 0.71
N ARG A 7 12.81 -7.71 1.18
CA ARG A 7 11.55 -7.51 0.45
C ARG A 7 10.83 -6.21 0.75
N THR A 8 11.26 -5.49 1.78
CA THR A 8 10.56 -4.30 2.24
C THR A 8 11.49 -3.09 2.30
N THR A 9 10.91 -1.91 2.48
CA THR A 9 11.66 -0.67 2.72
C THR A 9 12.33 -0.64 4.10
N LEU A 10 11.99 -1.59 5.01
CA LEU A 10 12.51 -1.62 6.38
C LEU A 10 14.02 -1.77 6.45
N GLY A 11 14.64 -2.43 5.46
CA GLY A 11 16.10 -2.57 5.39
C GLY A 11 16.85 -1.25 5.19
N GLY A 12 16.17 -0.21 4.74
CA GLY A 12 16.72 1.13 4.53
C GLY A 12 16.42 2.13 5.66
N LEU A 13 15.71 1.70 6.72
CA LEU A 13 15.38 2.60 7.83
C LEU A 13 16.65 2.96 8.63
N VAL A 14 16.71 4.22 9.03
CA VAL A 14 17.76 4.78 9.88
C VAL A 14 17.16 5.30 11.19
N PRO A 15 17.94 5.43 12.27
CA PRO A 15 17.45 6.02 13.51
C PRO A 15 16.83 7.40 13.27
N GLY A 16 15.62 7.61 13.80
CA GLY A 16 14.84 8.86 13.60
C GLY A 16 13.92 8.84 12.37
N GLY A 17 13.92 7.75 11.57
CA GLY A 17 12.95 7.57 10.50
C GLY A 17 11.56 7.22 11.02
N ASP A 18 10.52 7.78 10.40
CA ASP A 18 9.13 7.52 10.75
C ASP A 18 8.61 6.23 10.11
N VAL A 19 7.73 5.54 10.84
CA VAL A 19 7.00 4.36 10.36
C VAL A 19 5.54 4.42 10.78
N ASN A 20 4.65 3.89 9.93
CA ASN A 20 3.27 3.66 10.34
C ASN A 20 3.19 2.43 11.25
N ILE A 21 2.40 2.51 12.32
CA ILE A 21 2.17 1.40 13.25
C ILE A 21 0.67 1.14 13.36
N GLU A 22 0.27 -0.09 13.13
CA GLU A 22 -1.09 -0.59 13.34
C GLU A 22 -1.04 -1.74 14.35
N PRO A 23 -1.71 -1.64 15.51
CA PRO A 23 -1.84 -2.75 16.44
C PRO A 23 -2.62 -3.91 15.81
N ALA A 24 -2.27 -5.15 16.16
CA ALA A 24 -3.05 -6.30 15.73
C ALA A 24 -4.49 -6.21 16.23
N MET A 25 -5.46 -6.51 15.36
CA MET A 25 -6.88 -6.54 15.71
C MET A 25 -7.15 -7.56 16.81
N ARG A 26 -7.99 -7.18 17.77
CA ARG A 26 -8.51 -8.08 18.79
C ARG A 26 -9.78 -8.76 18.31
N LEU A 27 -10.11 -9.90 18.90
CA LEU A 27 -11.40 -10.55 18.65
C LEU A 27 -12.55 -9.61 19.07
N GLY A 28 -13.45 -9.32 18.12
CA GLY A 28 -14.58 -8.40 18.31
C GLY A 28 -14.33 -6.94 17.90
N ASP A 29 -13.11 -6.58 17.52
CA ASP A 29 -12.83 -5.26 16.98
C ASP A 29 -13.54 -5.06 15.61
N ARG A 30 -13.83 -3.80 15.30
CA ARG A 30 -14.36 -3.42 13.98
C ARG A 30 -13.23 -3.38 12.96
N MET A 31 -13.44 -3.98 11.81
CA MET A 31 -12.52 -3.87 10.69
C MET A 31 -12.66 -2.48 10.04
N GLY A 32 -11.58 -1.68 10.10
CA GLY A 32 -11.54 -0.32 9.53
C GLY A 32 -11.17 -0.25 8.04
N GLY A 33 -10.93 -1.41 7.40
CA GLY A 33 -10.54 -1.50 5.99
C GLY A 33 -10.69 -2.93 5.49
N HIS A 34 -9.71 -3.44 4.75
CA HIS A 34 -9.64 -4.84 4.33
C HIS A 34 -8.69 -5.64 5.24
N TRP A 35 -8.55 -6.94 5.00
CA TRP A 35 -7.63 -7.80 5.75
C TRP A 35 -6.18 -7.49 5.41
N VAL A 36 -5.53 -6.72 6.27
CA VAL A 36 -4.10 -6.41 6.20
C VAL A 36 -3.37 -7.29 7.22
N GLN A 37 -2.36 -8.02 6.77
CA GLN A 37 -1.64 -9.01 7.57
C GLN A 37 -0.18 -8.62 7.84
N GLY A 38 0.33 -7.56 7.18
CA GLY A 38 1.74 -7.23 7.17
C GLY A 38 2.56 -8.16 6.25
N HIS A 39 1.91 -8.85 5.33
CA HIS A 39 2.55 -9.72 4.35
C HIS A 39 2.89 -8.95 3.08
N VAL A 40 3.95 -8.15 3.16
CA VAL A 40 4.40 -7.31 2.05
C VAL A 40 4.74 -8.14 0.82
N ASP A 41 4.07 -7.84 -0.29
CA ASP A 41 4.25 -8.52 -1.59
C ASP A 41 5.40 -7.93 -2.39
N GLY A 42 5.57 -6.62 -2.32
CA GLY A 42 6.60 -5.93 -3.06
C GLY A 42 6.78 -4.49 -2.60
N VAL A 43 7.65 -3.80 -3.32
CA VAL A 43 7.91 -2.37 -3.13
C VAL A 43 7.55 -1.66 -4.42
N ALA A 44 6.79 -0.58 -4.29
CA ALA A 44 6.47 0.34 -5.36
C ALA A 44 7.27 1.65 -5.21
N SER A 45 7.39 2.42 -6.29
CA SER A 45 7.94 3.77 -6.25
C SER A 45 6.85 4.81 -6.50
N VAL A 46 6.95 5.95 -5.84
CA VAL A 46 6.05 7.08 -6.08
C VAL A 46 6.36 7.68 -7.46
N ARG A 47 5.41 7.62 -8.37
CA ARG A 47 5.49 8.25 -9.69
C ARG A 47 5.20 9.74 -9.60
N SER A 48 4.12 10.09 -8.88
CA SER A 48 3.71 11.47 -8.66
C SER A 48 2.85 11.59 -7.41
N ALA A 49 2.88 12.77 -6.78
CA ALA A 49 1.97 13.17 -5.72
C ALA A 49 1.45 14.56 -6.05
N VAL A 50 0.15 14.68 -6.31
CA VAL A 50 -0.47 15.92 -6.79
C VAL A 50 -1.64 16.29 -5.88
N PRO A 51 -1.77 17.55 -5.45
CA PRO A 51 -2.95 18.01 -4.73
C PRO A 51 -4.24 17.73 -5.51
N GLU A 52 -5.28 17.23 -4.83
CA GLU A 52 -6.60 16.99 -5.39
C GLU A 52 -7.68 17.38 -4.37
N GLY A 53 -8.34 18.51 -4.59
CA GLY A 53 -9.24 19.09 -3.59
C GLY A 53 -8.48 19.41 -2.31
N ASP A 54 -9.01 18.96 -1.17
CA ASP A 54 -8.36 19.10 0.16
C ASP A 54 -7.34 17.99 0.45
N GLY A 55 -7.22 17.00 -0.45
CA GLY A 55 -6.36 15.83 -0.30
C GLY A 55 -5.25 15.78 -1.34
N SER A 56 -4.82 14.55 -1.67
CA SER A 56 -3.77 14.31 -2.67
C SER A 56 -4.05 13.03 -3.43
N ARG A 57 -3.78 13.04 -4.74
CA ARG A 57 -3.71 11.84 -5.57
C ARG A 57 -2.25 11.43 -5.71
N ILE A 58 -1.96 10.18 -5.33
CA ILE A 58 -0.61 9.63 -5.44
C ILE A 58 -0.64 8.44 -6.41
N TRP A 59 0.23 8.50 -7.42
CA TRP A 59 0.49 7.39 -8.33
C TRP A 59 1.73 6.61 -7.90
N PHE A 60 1.64 5.30 -7.99
CA PHE A 60 2.73 4.36 -7.68
C PHE A 60 3.04 3.51 -8.90
N ASP A 61 4.32 3.40 -9.25
CA ASP A 61 4.81 2.38 -10.19
C ASP A 61 5.09 1.09 -9.42
N ALA A 62 4.56 -0.02 -9.89
CA ALA A 62 4.70 -1.31 -9.24
C ALA A 62 5.00 -2.42 -10.26
N ALA A 63 5.64 -3.49 -9.78
CA ALA A 63 5.97 -4.63 -10.63
C ALA A 63 4.69 -5.38 -11.11
N PRO A 64 4.74 -6.01 -12.29
CA PRO A 64 3.57 -6.70 -12.86
C PRO A 64 3.00 -7.81 -11.97
N ASP A 65 3.83 -8.48 -11.16
CA ASP A 65 3.42 -9.50 -10.21
C ASP A 65 2.61 -8.94 -9.02
N VAL A 66 2.77 -7.66 -8.69
CA VAL A 66 1.91 -6.93 -7.77
C VAL A 66 0.64 -6.44 -8.48
N LEU A 67 0.80 -5.80 -9.66
CA LEU A 67 -0.33 -5.19 -10.40
C LEU A 67 -1.40 -6.20 -10.80
N ARG A 68 -1.04 -7.47 -11.05
CA ARG A 68 -2.02 -8.54 -11.38
C ARG A 68 -3.10 -8.75 -10.32
N TYR A 69 -2.86 -8.31 -9.08
CA TYR A 69 -3.80 -8.42 -7.96
C TYR A 69 -4.48 -7.09 -7.61
N VAL A 70 -4.06 -6.00 -8.24
CA VAL A 70 -4.62 -4.67 -8.02
C VAL A 70 -5.76 -4.45 -9.00
N VAL A 71 -6.92 -4.04 -8.49
CA VAL A 71 -8.10 -3.76 -9.32
C VAL A 71 -8.66 -2.38 -8.96
N GLU A 72 -9.18 -1.67 -9.96
CA GLU A 72 -9.84 -0.37 -9.73
C GLU A 72 -11.01 -0.54 -8.74
N LYS A 73 -11.11 0.36 -7.76
CA LYS A 73 -12.03 0.31 -6.61
C LYS A 73 -11.80 -0.86 -5.64
N GLY A 74 -10.78 -1.67 -5.87
CA GLY A 74 -10.33 -2.67 -4.89
C GLY A 74 -9.52 -2.06 -3.77
N SER A 75 -9.12 -2.91 -2.81
CA SER A 75 -8.29 -2.53 -1.68
C SER A 75 -6.83 -2.87 -1.91
N VAL A 76 -5.95 -2.04 -1.37
CA VAL A 76 -4.50 -2.25 -1.32
C VAL A 76 -3.95 -1.64 -0.03
N ALA A 77 -2.96 -2.27 0.58
CA ALA A 77 -2.24 -1.64 1.69
C ALA A 77 -0.93 -1.01 1.17
N VAL A 78 -0.76 0.28 1.42
CA VAL A 78 0.45 1.05 1.10
C VAL A 78 1.07 1.54 2.41
N GLN A 79 2.31 1.14 2.69
CA GLN A 79 2.98 1.41 3.97
C GLN A 79 2.10 1.01 5.19
N GLY A 80 1.38 -0.12 5.06
CA GLY A 80 0.46 -0.63 6.09
C GLY A 80 -0.89 0.07 6.17
N THR A 81 -1.12 1.13 5.41
CA THR A 81 -2.41 1.85 5.38
C THR A 81 -3.34 1.23 4.35
N SER A 82 -4.54 0.80 4.79
CA SER A 82 -5.60 0.28 3.93
C SER A 82 -6.20 1.40 3.08
N LEU A 83 -6.11 1.27 1.76
CA LEU A 83 -6.55 2.30 0.80
C LEU A 83 -7.38 1.69 -0.33
N THR A 84 -8.16 2.55 -0.99
CA THR A 84 -8.90 2.18 -2.20
C THR A 84 -8.10 2.60 -3.44
N VAL A 85 -7.97 1.69 -4.40
CA VAL A 85 -7.40 1.99 -5.71
C VAL A 85 -8.36 2.92 -6.45
N ALA A 86 -7.91 4.14 -6.73
CA ALA A 86 -8.71 5.16 -7.39
C ALA A 86 -8.60 5.08 -8.92
N ASP A 87 -7.44 4.62 -9.42
CA ASP A 87 -7.15 4.51 -10.85
C ASP A 87 -6.05 3.46 -11.08
N LEU A 88 -5.94 2.91 -12.31
CA LEU A 88 -5.00 1.85 -12.66
C LEU A 88 -4.55 2.01 -14.12
N ASP A 89 -3.26 1.81 -14.39
CA ASP A 89 -2.69 1.69 -15.73
C ASP A 89 -1.74 0.48 -15.83
N ASP A 90 -1.11 0.27 -16.99
CA ASP A 90 -0.22 -0.86 -17.23
C ASP A 90 1.06 -0.86 -16.38
N ALA A 91 1.45 0.30 -15.83
CA ALA A 91 2.70 0.47 -15.07
C ALA A 91 2.46 0.66 -13.57
N GLY A 92 1.22 0.98 -13.14
CA GLY A 92 0.97 1.32 -11.75
C GLY A 92 -0.48 1.60 -11.41
N PHE A 93 -0.68 2.14 -10.22
CA PHE A 93 -2.00 2.49 -9.70
C PHE A 93 -1.98 3.80 -8.91
N ALA A 94 -3.14 4.41 -8.75
CA ALA A 94 -3.31 5.62 -7.96
C ALA A 94 -4.22 5.38 -6.75
N VAL A 95 -3.96 6.14 -5.69
CA VAL A 95 -4.84 6.30 -4.55
C VAL A 95 -5.17 7.77 -4.33
N ALA A 96 -6.37 8.05 -3.82
CA ALA A 96 -6.76 9.39 -3.37
C ALA A 96 -6.74 9.42 -1.84
N LEU A 97 -5.91 10.29 -1.27
CA LEU A 97 -5.73 10.43 0.17
C LEU A 97 -6.50 11.63 0.69
N ILE A 98 -7.29 11.40 1.73
CA ILE A 98 -7.97 12.46 2.47
C ILE A 98 -7.01 13.17 3.43
N PRO A 99 -7.30 14.42 3.87
CA PRO A 99 -6.42 15.17 4.76
C PRO A 99 -5.99 14.40 6.00
N HIS A 100 -6.91 13.71 6.64
CA HIS A 100 -6.62 12.90 7.83
C HIS A 100 -5.54 11.83 7.57
N THR A 101 -5.59 11.13 6.44
CA THR A 101 -4.58 10.12 6.08
C THR A 101 -3.21 10.75 5.83
N LEU A 102 -3.18 11.92 5.19
CA LEU A 102 -1.94 12.67 4.96
C LEU A 102 -1.27 13.12 6.27
N GLU A 103 -2.07 13.51 7.25
CA GLU A 103 -1.60 13.97 8.57
C GLU A 103 -1.19 12.82 9.50
N ALA A 104 -1.96 11.72 9.48
CA ALA A 104 -1.83 10.62 10.43
C ALA A 104 -0.82 9.55 10.01
N THR A 105 -0.32 9.59 8.76
CA THR A 105 0.57 8.56 8.21
C THR A 105 1.80 9.15 7.52
N THR A 106 2.79 8.31 7.27
CA THR A 106 3.99 8.69 6.51
C THR A 106 3.69 9.00 5.04
N LEU A 107 2.46 8.73 4.56
CA LEU A 107 2.07 8.96 3.16
C LEU A 107 2.03 10.44 2.80
N GLY A 108 1.77 11.33 3.75
CA GLY A 108 1.76 12.78 3.52
C GLY A 108 3.13 13.37 3.22
N ALA A 109 4.21 12.67 3.57
CA ALA A 109 5.59 13.12 3.31
C ALA A 109 6.20 12.52 2.02
N LEU A 110 5.44 11.71 1.28
CA LEU A 110 5.94 11.05 0.08
C LEU A 110 6.29 12.05 -1.02
N GLN A 111 7.42 11.80 -1.67
CA GLN A 111 7.91 12.55 -2.82
C GLN A 111 8.12 11.60 -4.00
N PRO A 112 8.14 12.09 -5.24
CA PRO A 112 8.53 11.28 -6.41
C PRO A 112 9.81 10.49 -6.15
N ASP A 113 9.89 9.27 -6.67
CA ASP A 113 10.94 8.27 -6.46
C ASP A 113 10.99 7.68 -5.03
N GLY A 114 10.17 8.15 -4.10
CA GLY A 114 10.00 7.56 -2.77
C GLY A 114 9.52 6.10 -2.87
N ARG A 115 10.03 5.23 -2.01
CA ARG A 115 9.71 3.80 -2.01
C ARG A 115 8.70 3.47 -0.93
N VAL A 116 7.71 2.64 -1.28
CA VAL A 116 6.63 2.22 -0.37
C VAL A 116 6.44 0.70 -0.41
N ASN A 117 6.13 0.11 0.74
CA ASN A 117 5.72 -1.29 0.82
C ASN A 117 4.29 -1.45 0.32
N ILE A 118 4.05 -2.49 -0.48
CA ILE A 118 2.72 -2.86 -0.99
C ILE A 118 2.36 -4.24 -0.46
N GLU A 119 1.15 -4.36 0.09
CA GLU A 119 0.49 -5.62 0.35
C GLU A 119 -0.84 -5.62 -0.43
N VAL A 120 -1.00 -6.58 -1.32
CA VAL A 120 -2.24 -6.72 -2.09
C VAL A 120 -3.32 -7.42 -1.25
N ASP A 121 -4.59 -7.24 -1.61
CA ASP A 121 -5.67 -7.93 -0.93
C ASP A 121 -5.49 -9.45 -1.07
N VAL A 122 -5.38 -10.15 0.05
CA VAL A 122 -5.18 -11.61 0.09
C VAL A 122 -6.30 -12.37 -0.62
N LEU A 123 -7.52 -11.81 -0.70
CA LEU A 123 -8.64 -12.41 -1.41
C LEU A 123 -8.34 -12.54 -2.91
N ALA A 124 -7.65 -11.59 -3.52
CA ALA A 124 -7.26 -11.67 -4.93
C ALA A 124 -6.37 -12.90 -5.21
N LYS A 125 -5.44 -13.22 -4.31
CA LYS A 125 -4.59 -14.41 -4.40
C LYS A 125 -5.38 -15.71 -4.27
N TYR A 126 -6.35 -15.75 -3.35
CA TYR A 126 -7.20 -16.94 -3.21
C TYR A 126 -8.11 -17.14 -4.42
N VAL A 127 -8.69 -16.07 -4.95
CA VAL A 127 -9.50 -16.13 -6.18
C VAL A 127 -8.66 -16.65 -7.34
N GLU A 128 -7.47 -16.09 -7.55
CA GLU A 128 -6.56 -16.58 -8.60
C GLU A 128 -6.25 -18.08 -8.42
N LYS A 129 -5.87 -18.49 -7.21
CA LYS A 129 -5.55 -19.89 -6.92
C LYS A 129 -6.70 -20.85 -7.20
N LEU A 130 -7.93 -20.42 -6.97
CA LEU A 130 -9.14 -21.21 -7.24
C LEU A 130 -9.49 -21.30 -8.73
N LEU A 131 -9.17 -20.25 -9.49
CA LEU A 131 -9.43 -20.19 -10.94
C LEU A 131 -8.31 -20.83 -11.78
N ALA A 132 -7.09 -20.90 -11.26
CA ALA A 132 -5.96 -21.55 -11.90
C ALA A 132 -6.10 -23.09 -11.80
N ARG A 133 -6.93 -23.66 -12.69
CA ARG A 133 -7.09 -25.12 -12.89
C ARG A 133 -6.45 -25.54 -14.20
#